data_9cae1495a0e61a64908250bd4128561c
#
_entry.id   9cae1495a0e61a64908250bd4128561c
#
_cell.length_a   1.000
_cell.length_b   1.000
_cell.length_c   1.000
_cell.angle_alpha   90.00
_cell.angle_beta   90.00
_cell.angle_gamma   90.00
#
_symmetry.space_group_name_H-M   'P 1'
#
loop_
_entity.id
_entity.type
_entity.pdbx_description
1 polymer ?
#
loop_
_entity_poly.entity_id
_entity_poly.type
_entity_poly.pdbx_seq_one_letter_code
_entity_poly.pdbx_strand_id
1 'polypeptide(L)'
;MLRLFAVLLLALPLRLAAQLPSVSPVMVYAGENGAETEGTDYDGDAPFAATFKACPENVGEYTAIYEWQFTRQGESTPFLRRYEEDTQYTFNQSGSYTVQLLATFVLGADTVQYSQAETGEAFSVAISESKLEVPNAFTPNGDGVNDVFAVKEGYKSIISFKARIFDRWGKKLYEWTDPAGGWDGRSSGGKAPDGAYYLNIEAKGADGKQYNIKKVINLLRGYTDKDSAN
;
A
#
# COMPACT_ATOMS: atom_id res chain seq x y z
N MET A 1 20.40 28.05 -80.74
CA MET A 1 21.12 27.06 -79.93
C MET A 1 20.67 27.22 -78.46
N LEU A 2 19.73 26.39 -78.02
CA LEU A 2 19.19 26.44 -76.69
C LEU A 2 19.94 25.37 -75.84
N ARG A 3 20.72 25.83 -74.82
CA ARG A 3 21.44 24.93 -73.92
C ARG A 3 20.53 24.59 -72.75
N LEU A 4 20.12 23.31 -72.69
CA LEU A 4 19.36 22.73 -71.58
C LEU A 4 20.31 22.44 -70.39
N PHE A 5 20.18 23.19 -69.30
CA PHE A 5 20.87 22.86 -68.06
C PHE A 5 20.05 21.84 -67.29
N ALA A 6 20.51 20.58 -67.20
CA ALA A 6 19.94 19.57 -66.34
C ALA A 6 20.42 19.83 -64.91
N VAL A 7 19.48 20.18 -63.99
CA VAL A 7 19.74 20.27 -62.55
C VAL A 7 19.57 18.88 -61.99
N LEU A 8 20.69 18.25 -61.62
CA LEU A 8 20.72 16.96 -60.93
C LEU A 8 20.40 17.22 -59.45
N LEU A 9 19.15 16.96 -59.04
CA LEU A 9 18.72 17.03 -57.64
C LEU A 9 19.31 15.82 -56.93
N LEU A 10 20.38 16.02 -56.15
CA LEU A 10 20.97 15.00 -55.30
C LEU A 10 20.03 14.82 -54.07
N ALA A 11 19.15 13.80 -54.08
CA ALA A 11 18.38 13.44 -52.91
C ALA A 11 19.34 12.82 -51.89
N LEU A 12 19.78 13.59 -50.89
CA LEU A 12 20.41 13.00 -49.70
C LEU A 12 19.38 12.15 -48.97
N PRO A 13 19.68 10.87 -48.65
CA PRO A 13 18.81 10.09 -47.82
C PRO A 13 18.81 10.73 -46.41
N LEU A 14 17.66 11.26 -46.00
CA LEU A 14 17.43 11.62 -44.60
C LEU A 14 17.58 10.33 -43.79
N ARG A 15 18.71 10.13 -43.13
CA ARG A 15 18.85 9.07 -42.14
C ARG A 15 18.03 9.54 -40.94
N LEU A 16 16.82 8.98 -40.80
CA LEU A 16 16.07 9.07 -39.56
C LEU A 16 16.98 8.41 -38.50
N ALA A 17 17.52 9.19 -37.59
CA ALA A 17 18.26 8.61 -36.44
C ALA A 17 17.26 7.74 -35.71
N ALA A 18 17.50 6.42 -35.66
CA ALA A 18 16.70 5.53 -34.87
C ALA A 18 16.83 5.95 -33.39
N GLN A 19 15.71 6.23 -32.76
CA GLN A 19 15.69 6.51 -31.32
C GLN A 19 16.18 5.25 -30.58
N LEU A 20 17.08 5.43 -29.62
CA LEU A 20 17.54 4.34 -28.76
C LEU A 20 16.39 3.91 -27.82
N PRO A 21 16.34 2.63 -27.43
CA PRO A 21 15.38 2.16 -26.45
C PRO A 21 15.58 2.89 -25.12
N SER A 22 14.45 3.17 -24.46
CA SER A 22 14.40 3.84 -23.16
C SER A 22 13.30 3.23 -22.28
N VAL A 23 13.27 3.58 -21.01
CA VAL A 23 12.20 3.25 -20.07
C VAL A 23 11.81 4.50 -19.30
N SER A 24 10.53 4.58 -18.91
CA SER A 24 9.96 5.63 -18.06
C SER A 24 9.21 4.98 -16.89
N PRO A 25 9.93 4.46 -15.88
CA PRO A 25 9.32 3.67 -14.82
C PRO A 25 8.31 4.46 -14.01
N VAL A 26 7.19 3.82 -13.66
CA VAL A 26 6.15 4.39 -12.79
C VAL A 26 5.78 3.42 -11.68
N MET A 27 5.47 3.95 -10.49
CA MET A 27 4.85 3.23 -9.38
C MET A 27 3.37 3.58 -9.32
N VAL A 28 2.51 2.57 -9.34
CA VAL A 28 1.06 2.72 -9.34
C VAL A 28 0.47 2.01 -8.13
N TYR A 29 -0.42 2.67 -7.42
CA TYR A 29 -1.09 2.12 -6.24
C TYR A 29 -2.51 2.68 -6.08
N ALA A 30 -3.32 2.05 -5.22
CA ALA A 30 -4.64 2.56 -4.88
C ALA A 30 -4.52 3.73 -3.89
N GLY A 31 -4.98 4.91 -4.28
CA GLY A 31 -5.10 6.08 -3.41
C GLY A 31 -6.25 5.97 -2.40
N GLU A 32 -6.45 7.00 -1.58
CA GLU A 32 -7.42 7.03 -0.47
C GLU A 32 -8.87 6.68 -0.89
N ASN A 33 -9.28 6.98 -2.10
CA ASN A 33 -10.62 6.68 -2.63
C ASN A 33 -10.66 5.41 -3.48
N GLY A 34 -9.62 4.58 -3.44
CA GLY A 34 -9.48 3.41 -4.31
C GLY A 34 -9.17 3.75 -5.77
N ALA A 35 -8.95 5.02 -6.10
CA ALA A 35 -8.51 5.44 -7.43
C ALA A 35 -7.04 5.08 -7.65
N GLU A 36 -6.70 4.70 -8.87
CA GLU A 36 -5.32 4.45 -9.27
C GLU A 36 -4.52 5.76 -9.20
N THR A 37 -3.39 5.75 -8.51
CA THR A 37 -2.52 6.90 -8.27
C THR A 37 -1.11 6.54 -8.71
N GLU A 38 -0.45 7.42 -9.44
CA GLU A 38 0.97 7.33 -9.76
C GLU A 38 1.78 8.20 -8.80
N GLY A 39 2.95 7.69 -8.37
CA GLY A 39 3.85 8.43 -7.48
C GLY A 39 5.28 7.94 -7.57
N THR A 40 6.20 8.72 -7.03
CA THR A 40 7.61 8.37 -6.85
C THR A 40 7.92 7.95 -5.43
N ASP A 41 7.05 8.32 -4.49
CA ASP A 41 7.17 8.04 -3.07
C ASP A 41 5.82 7.67 -2.45
N TYR A 42 5.89 6.93 -1.36
CA TYR A 42 4.76 6.60 -0.49
C TYR A 42 5.21 6.66 0.97
N ASP A 43 4.41 7.31 1.81
CA ASP A 43 4.55 7.28 3.28
C ASP A 43 3.18 6.98 3.88
N GLY A 44 3.07 5.85 4.56
CA GLY A 44 1.78 5.41 5.07
C GLY A 44 1.83 4.08 5.81
N ASP A 45 0.69 3.39 5.81
CA ASP A 45 0.45 2.22 6.62
C ASP A 45 0.56 0.91 5.82
N ALA A 46 0.93 -0.18 6.49
CA ALA A 46 0.81 -1.53 5.97
C ALA A 46 -0.62 -2.08 6.16
N PRO A 47 -1.06 -3.01 5.26
CA PRO A 47 -0.38 -3.46 4.03
C PRO A 47 -0.44 -2.42 2.91
N PHE A 48 0.67 -2.16 2.24
CA PHE A 48 0.73 -1.29 1.07
C PHE A 48 1.10 -2.11 -0.17
N ALA A 49 0.21 -2.15 -1.16
CA ALA A 49 0.42 -2.84 -2.43
C ALA A 49 0.68 -1.84 -3.54
N ALA A 50 1.74 -2.05 -4.31
CA ALA A 50 2.08 -1.25 -5.48
C ALA A 50 2.47 -2.11 -6.67
N THR A 51 2.19 -1.61 -7.87
CA THR A 51 2.65 -2.12 -9.16
C THR A 51 3.73 -1.19 -9.68
N PHE A 52 4.85 -1.76 -10.09
CA PHE A 52 5.97 -1.06 -10.70
C PHE A 52 6.00 -1.44 -12.18
N LYS A 53 5.85 -0.46 -13.06
CA LYS A 53 5.80 -0.64 -14.52
C LYS A 53 7.04 -0.03 -15.15
N ALA A 54 7.69 -0.75 -16.07
CA ALA A 54 8.89 -0.26 -16.73
C ALA A 54 8.59 0.77 -17.82
N CYS A 55 7.44 0.70 -18.47
CA CYS A 55 7.00 1.56 -19.56
C CYS A 55 8.09 1.75 -20.64
N PRO A 56 8.51 0.68 -21.34
CA PRO A 56 9.57 0.77 -22.35
C PRO A 56 9.11 1.49 -23.61
N GLU A 57 10.02 2.25 -24.21
CA GLU A 57 9.81 2.97 -25.45
C GLU A 57 10.91 2.65 -26.48
N ASN A 58 10.59 2.73 -27.76
CA ASN A 58 11.52 2.56 -28.89
C ASN A 58 12.32 1.24 -28.86
N VAL A 59 11.77 0.18 -28.29
CA VAL A 59 12.45 -1.11 -28.14
C VAL A 59 12.81 -1.73 -29.48
N GLY A 60 11.94 -1.59 -30.50
CA GLY A 60 12.19 -2.09 -31.86
C GLY A 60 12.59 -3.57 -31.88
N GLU A 61 13.78 -3.86 -32.44
CA GLU A 61 14.33 -5.21 -32.52
C GLU A 61 15.24 -5.60 -31.32
N TYR A 62 15.39 -4.71 -30.34
CA TYR A 62 16.14 -5.01 -29.12
C TYR A 62 15.44 -6.05 -28.27
N THR A 63 16.21 -6.95 -27.69
CA THR A 63 15.74 -7.82 -26.59
C THR A 63 15.89 -7.05 -25.28
N ALA A 64 14.79 -6.86 -24.58
CA ALA A 64 14.78 -6.18 -23.28
C ALA A 64 14.94 -7.16 -22.13
N ILE A 65 15.78 -6.81 -21.16
CA ILE A 65 16.01 -7.54 -19.91
C ILE A 65 15.77 -6.54 -18.78
N TYR A 66 14.84 -6.86 -17.89
CA TYR A 66 14.48 -6.01 -16.75
C TYR A 66 14.97 -6.66 -15.46
N GLU A 67 15.38 -5.84 -14.50
CA GLU A 67 15.68 -6.27 -13.13
C GLU A 67 15.16 -5.20 -12.16
N TRP A 68 14.10 -5.52 -11.46
CA TRP A 68 13.59 -4.74 -10.33
C TRP A 68 14.30 -5.16 -9.05
N GLN A 69 14.86 -4.19 -8.33
CA GLN A 69 15.56 -4.40 -7.07
C GLN A 69 14.83 -3.71 -5.94
N PHE A 70 14.46 -4.49 -4.91
CA PHE A 70 13.82 -4.01 -3.68
C PHE A 70 14.84 -4.06 -2.54
N THR A 71 15.18 -2.90 -1.98
CA THR A 71 16.22 -2.76 -0.95
C THR A 71 15.64 -2.08 0.28
N ARG A 72 15.99 -2.54 1.48
CA ARG A 72 15.69 -1.81 2.71
C ARG A 72 16.71 -0.71 2.93
N GLN A 73 16.27 0.40 3.48
CA GLN A 73 17.16 1.48 3.85
C GLN A 73 18.22 0.99 4.83
N GLY A 74 19.50 1.32 4.56
CA GLY A 74 20.64 0.86 5.33
C GLY A 74 21.21 -0.49 4.91
N GLU A 75 20.54 -1.24 4.03
CA GLU A 75 21.08 -2.47 3.42
C GLU A 75 21.74 -2.15 2.08
N SER A 76 22.84 -2.84 1.77
CA SER A 76 23.55 -2.69 0.49
C SER A 76 23.10 -3.71 -0.57
N THR A 77 22.36 -4.74 -0.17
CA THR A 77 21.89 -5.80 -1.06
C THR A 77 20.37 -5.84 -1.11
N PRO A 78 19.77 -5.95 -2.29
CA PRO A 78 18.33 -6.13 -2.42
C PRO A 78 17.88 -7.42 -1.72
N PHE A 79 16.78 -7.32 -0.93
CA PHE A 79 16.15 -8.50 -0.32
C PHE A 79 15.26 -9.26 -1.31
N LEU A 80 14.88 -8.60 -2.44
CA LEU A 80 14.08 -9.20 -3.51
C LEU A 80 14.51 -8.65 -4.86
N ARG A 81 14.57 -9.54 -5.86
CA ARG A 81 14.76 -9.20 -7.28
C ARG A 81 13.66 -9.80 -8.11
N ARG A 82 13.18 -9.06 -9.13
CA ARG A 82 12.18 -9.48 -10.10
C ARG A 82 12.67 -9.17 -11.50
N TYR A 83 12.34 -10.02 -12.46
CA TYR A 83 12.88 -9.93 -13.83
C TYR A 83 11.81 -9.74 -14.90
N GLU A 84 10.56 -9.57 -14.53
CA GLU A 84 9.47 -9.22 -15.43
C GLU A 84 9.49 -7.71 -15.79
N GLU A 85 8.85 -7.34 -16.90
CA GLU A 85 8.71 -5.94 -17.33
C GLU A 85 7.96 -5.13 -16.27
N ASP A 86 6.79 -5.64 -15.84
CA ASP A 86 5.99 -5.05 -14.76
C ASP A 86 5.96 -6.02 -13.57
N THR A 87 6.07 -5.49 -12.37
CA THR A 87 6.07 -6.30 -11.15
C THR A 87 5.18 -5.71 -10.07
N GLN A 88 4.72 -6.56 -9.13
CA GLN A 88 3.90 -6.13 -7.99
C GLN A 88 4.55 -6.57 -6.69
N TYR A 89 4.41 -5.73 -5.66
CA TYR A 89 4.86 -6.07 -4.32
C TYR A 89 3.94 -5.48 -3.26
N THR A 90 3.70 -6.24 -2.18
CA THR A 90 2.96 -5.77 -1.01
C THR A 90 3.89 -5.63 0.18
N PHE A 91 4.06 -4.41 0.65
CA PHE A 91 4.87 -4.07 1.81
C PHE A 91 4.07 -4.37 3.09
N ASN A 92 4.44 -5.44 3.78
CA ASN A 92 3.79 -5.90 5.01
C ASN A 92 4.68 -5.71 6.26
N GLN A 93 5.82 -5.06 6.12
CA GLN A 93 6.75 -4.81 7.22
C GLN A 93 7.06 -3.32 7.31
N SER A 94 7.08 -2.79 8.53
CA SER A 94 7.48 -1.40 8.80
C SER A 94 8.94 -1.16 8.43
N GLY A 95 9.24 0.07 8.00
CA GLY A 95 10.55 0.50 7.57
C GLY A 95 10.53 1.25 6.27
N SER A 96 11.70 1.70 5.83
CA SER A 96 11.88 2.44 4.58
C SER A 96 12.53 1.54 3.53
N TYR A 97 12.07 1.66 2.31
CA TYR A 97 12.45 0.84 1.17
C TYR A 97 12.76 1.71 -0.04
N THR A 98 13.68 1.22 -0.86
CA THR A 98 13.96 1.75 -2.19
C THR A 98 13.64 0.68 -3.22
N VAL A 99 12.92 1.03 -4.28
CA VAL A 99 12.66 0.16 -5.43
C VAL A 99 13.22 0.82 -6.66
N GLN A 100 14.03 0.08 -7.43
CA GLN A 100 14.68 0.61 -8.62
C GLN A 100 14.65 -0.38 -9.76
N LEU A 101 14.60 0.13 -10.98
CA LEU A 101 14.68 -0.62 -12.22
C LEU A 101 16.09 -0.50 -12.81
N LEU A 102 16.64 -1.64 -13.22
CA LEU A 102 17.72 -1.76 -14.20
C LEU A 102 17.13 -2.38 -15.46
N ALA A 103 17.32 -1.74 -16.60
CA ALA A 103 16.90 -2.28 -17.88
C ALA A 103 18.10 -2.38 -18.83
N THR A 104 18.21 -3.49 -19.55
CA THR A 104 19.26 -3.73 -20.55
C THR A 104 18.61 -4.12 -21.85
N PHE A 105 18.92 -3.41 -22.91
CA PHE A 105 18.44 -3.64 -24.27
C PHE A 105 19.59 -4.14 -25.13
N VAL A 106 19.46 -5.31 -25.77
CA VAL A 106 20.51 -5.97 -26.55
C VAL A 106 20.06 -6.18 -27.98
N LEU A 107 20.88 -5.72 -28.95
CA LEU A 107 20.67 -5.95 -30.37
C LEU A 107 22.01 -6.39 -31.01
N GLY A 108 22.19 -7.68 -31.21
CA GLY A 108 23.47 -8.21 -31.69
C GLY A 108 24.62 -7.94 -30.72
N ALA A 109 25.59 -7.10 -31.13
CA ALA A 109 26.66 -6.62 -30.26
C ALA A 109 26.38 -5.32 -29.52
N ASP A 110 25.30 -4.63 -29.87
CA ASP A 110 24.94 -3.36 -29.27
C ASP A 110 24.14 -3.56 -27.97
N THR A 111 24.47 -2.77 -26.96
CA THR A 111 23.79 -2.80 -25.65
C THR A 111 23.51 -1.40 -25.17
N VAL A 112 22.25 -1.15 -24.77
CA VAL A 112 21.83 0.06 -24.09
C VAL A 112 21.40 -0.29 -22.69
N GLN A 113 21.91 0.41 -21.68
CA GLN A 113 21.59 0.19 -20.27
C GLN A 113 20.93 1.42 -19.68
N TYR A 114 19.97 1.16 -18.81
CA TYR A 114 19.30 2.15 -17.97
C TYR A 114 19.38 1.72 -16.51
N SER A 115 19.72 2.66 -15.64
CA SER A 115 19.75 2.45 -14.20
C SER A 115 19.05 3.62 -13.50
N GLN A 116 17.93 3.35 -12.85
CA GLN A 116 17.18 4.35 -12.09
C GLN A 116 18.01 4.91 -10.91
N ALA A 117 18.93 4.11 -10.35
CA ALA A 117 19.85 4.56 -9.32
C ALA A 117 20.81 5.65 -9.80
N GLU A 118 21.22 5.63 -11.06
CA GLU A 118 22.12 6.63 -11.66
C GLU A 118 21.41 7.94 -12.01
N THR A 119 20.10 7.86 -12.33
CA THR A 119 19.27 9.04 -12.59
C THR A 119 18.75 9.70 -11.32
N GLY A 120 18.83 9.00 -10.16
CA GLY A 120 18.32 9.50 -8.88
C GLY A 120 16.81 9.41 -8.71
N GLU A 121 16.12 8.65 -9.58
CA GLU A 121 14.64 8.58 -9.65
C GLU A 121 14.06 7.31 -9.02
N ALA A 122 14.85 6.58 -8.21
CA ALA A 122 14.36 5.37 -7.54
C ALA A 122 13.14 5.65 -6.66
N PHE A 123 12.17 4.72 -6.66
CA PHE A 123 10.98 4.84 -5.83
C PHE A 123 11.30 4.68 -4.35
N SER A 124 10.67 5.49 -3.50
CA SER A 124 10.79 5.44 -2.04
C SER A 124 9.48 5.01 -1.40
N VAL A 125 9.52 4.02 -0.50
CA VAL A 125 8.36 3.56 0.24
C VAL A 125 8.68 3.54 1.73
N ALA A 126 7.95 4.31 2.53
CA ALA A 126 8.05 4.34 3.98
C ALA A 126 6.78 3.76 4.61
N ILE A 127 6.92 2.70 5.41
CA ILE A 127 5.83 2.03 6.10
C ILE A 127 5.93 2.32 7.60
N SER A 128 4.89 2.92 8.16
CA SER A 128 4.84 3.31 9.57
C SER A 128 4.89 2.11 10.53
N GLU A 129 5.31 2.36 11.77
CA GLU A 129 5.16 1.40 12.87
C GLU A 129 3.70 1.19 13.23
N SER A 130 3.40 0.04 13.84
CA SER A 130 2.03 -0.30 14.19
C SER A 130 1.53 0.45 15.42
N LYS A 131 0.24 0.82 15.39
CA LYS A 131 -0.47 1.40 16.53
C LYS A 131 -1.86 0.80 16.61
N LEU A 132 -2.27 0.37 17.83
CA LEU A 132 -3.60 -0.18 18.10
C LEU A 132 -4.04 0.21 19.50
N GLU A 133 -5.16 0.93 19.60
CA GLU A 133 -5.78 1.31 20.87
C GLU A 133 -7.30 1.05 20.81
N VAL A 134 -7.90 0.76 21.96
CA VAL A 134 -9.34 0.54 22.08
C VAL A 134 -9.95 1.35 23.21
N PRO A 135 -11.22 1.76 23.11
CA PRO A 135 -11.94 2.47 24.17
C PRO A 135 -12.26 1.54 25.35
N ASN A 136 -12.81 2.10 26.43
CA ASN A 136 -13.27 1.37 27.63
C ASN A 136 -14.78 1.14 27.62
N ALA A 137 -15.52 1.96 26.85
CA ALA A 137 -16.97 1.94 26.81
C ALA A 137 -17.48 2.44 25.45
N PHE A 138 -18.74 2.16 25.17
CA PHE A 138 -19.46 2.71 24.04
C PHE A 138 -20.96 2.86 24.39
N THR A 139 -21.69 3.68 23.63
CA THR A 139 -23.06 4.10 23.94
C THR A 139 -23.98 3.89 22.74
N PRO A 140 -24.38 2.64 22.41
CA PRO A 140 -25.20 2.38 21.21
C PRO A 140 -26.66 2.83 21.42
N ASN A 141 -26.87 4.15 21.53
CA ASN A 141 -28.15 4.82 21.75
C ASN A 141 -28.76 5.42 20.46
N GLY A 142 -27.97 5.48 19.37
CA GLY A 142 -28.41 5.96 18.04
C GLY A 142 -28.27 7.47 17.85
N ASP A 143 -27.44 8.14 18.65
CA ASP A 143 -27.18 9.59 18.54
C ASP A 143 -26.02 9.90 17.55
N GLY A 144 -25.37 8.89 17.00
CA GLY A 144 -24.24 9.01 16.07
C GLY A 144 -22.87 9.14 16.75
N VAL A 145 -22.80 9.09 18.10
CA VAL A 145 -21.57 9.21 18.87
C VAL A 145 -21.32 7.93 19.67
N ASN A 146 -20.18 7.30 19.45
CA ASN A 146 -19.79 6.05 20.14
C ASN A 146 -20.85 4.91 20.07
N ASP A 147 -21.67 4.89 19.03
CA ASP A 147 -22.70 3.85 18.82
C ASP A 147 -22.13 2.48 18.50
N VAL A 148 -20.88 2.43 18.07
CA VAL A 148 -20.15 1.20 17.73
C VAL A 148 -18.88 1.12 18.56
N PHE A 149 -18.67 -0.05 19.22
CA PHE A 149 -17.39 -0.35 19.82
C PHE A 149 -16.40 -0.77 18.75
N ALA A 150 -15.44 0.08 18.46
CA ALA A 150 -14.41 -0.12 17.44
C ALA A 150 -13.01 0.16 18.00
N VAL A 151 -11.98 -0.15 17.23
CA VAL A 151 -10.62 0.35 17.43
C VAL A 151 -10.66 1.88 17.35
N LYS A 152 -9.88 2.57 18.19
CA LYS A 152 -9.78 4.03 18.13
C LYS A 152 -9.19 4.48 16.78
N GLU A 153 -9.66 5.60 16.30
CA GLU A 153 -9.11 6.25 15.11
C GLU A 153 -7.58 6.45 15.24
N GLY A 154 -6.89 6.43 14.11
CA GLY A 154 -5.44 6.55 14.05
C GLY A 154 -4.70 5.26 14.43
N TYR A 155 -5.36 4.08 14.32
CA TYR A 155 -4.62 2.82 14.26
C TYR A 155 -3.78 2.78 12.97
N LYS A 156 -2.63 2.09 13.01
CA LYS A 156 -1.65 2.08 11.91
C LYS A 156 -1.06 0.70 11.70
N SER A 157 -0.78 0.37 10.46
CA SER A 157 0.04 -0.77 10.04
C SER A 157 -0.31 -2.09 10.75
N ILE A 158 -1.60 -2.42 10.83
CA ILE A 158 -2.10 -3.68 11.38
C ILE A 158 -2.30 -4.68 10.24
N ILE A 159 -1.46 -5.71 10.18
CA ILE A 159 -1.43 -6.72 9.10
C ILE A 159 -2.24 -7.98 9.41
N SER A 160 -2.66 -8.17 10.66
CA SER A 160 -3.57 -9.23 11.07
C SER A 160 -4.37 -8.75 12.26
N PHE A 161 -5.68 -8.99 12.26
CA PHE A 161 -6.57 -8.53 13.32
C PHE A 161 -7.71 -9.52 13.52
N LYS A 162 -8.02 -9.81 14.78
CA LYS A 162 -9.18 -10.57 15.18
C LYS A 162 -9.66 -10.11 16.55
N ALA A 163 -10.90 -9.66 16.64
CA ALA A 163 -11.53 -9.22 17.87
C ALA A 163 -12.77 -10.04 18.18
N ARG A 164 -12.99 -10.31 19.47
CA ARG A 164 -14.12 -11.08 19.97
C ARG A 164 -14.70 -10.44 21.20
N ILE A 165 -16.03 -10.46 21.31
CA ILE A 165 -16.77 -10.02 22.49
C ILE A 165 -17.43 -11.24 23.15
N PHE A 166 -17.32 -11.31 24.47
CA PHE A 166 -17.93 -12.36 25.30
C PHE A 166 -18.78 -11.74 26.39
N ASP A 167 -19.85 -12.44 26.76
CA ASP A 167 -20.62 -12.11 27.94
C ASP A 167 -19.91 -12.57 29.24
N ARG A 168 -20.52 -12.27 30.40
CA ARG A 168 -19.98 -12.66 31.73
C ARG A 168 -19.88 -14.16 31.93
N TRP A 169 -20.55 -14.95 31.10
CA TRP A 169 -20.56 -16.43 31.19
C TRP A 169 -19.54 -17.06 30.22
N GLY A 170 -18.79 -16.23 29.48
CA GLY A 170 -17.81 -16.71 28.51
C GLY A 170 -18.41 -17.09 27.14
N LYS A 171 -19.70 -16.83 26.89
CA LYS A 171 -20.32 -17.06 25.60
C LYS A 171 -19.88 -15.97 24.62
N LYS A 172 -19.34 -16.37 23.46
CA LYS A 172 -18.99 -15.44 22.38
C LYS A 172 -20.27 -14.84 21.78
N LEU A 173 -20.35 -13.51 21.79
CA LEU A 173 -21.47 -12.73 21.24
C LEU A 173 -21.20 -12.19 19.84
N TYR A 174 -19.95 -11.77 19.57
CA TYR A 174 -19.57 -11.14 18.32
C TYR A 174 -18.10 -11.39 18.00
N GLU A 175 -17.76 -11.37 16.72
CA GLU A 175 -16.40 -11.49 16.21
C GLU A 175 -16.25 -10.66 14.92
N TRP A 176 -15.11 -9.96 14.78
CA TRP A 176 -14.76 -9.28 13.53
C TRP A 176 -13.25 -9.35 13.29
N THR A 177 -12.84 -9.16 12.01
CA THR A 177 -11.46 -9.37 11.56
C THR A 177 -10.85 -8.17 10.82
N ASP A 178 -11.58 -7.07 10.71
CA ASP A 178 -11.12 -5.82 10.13
C ASP A 178 -11.00 -4.77 11.24
N PRO A 179 -9.82 -4.12 11.46
CA PRO A 179 -9.69 -3.05 12.45
C PRO A 179 -10.70 -1.90 12.26
N ALA A 180 -11.12 -1.62 11.01
CA ALA A 180 -12.14 -0.63 10.70
C ALA A 180 -13.56 -1.04 11.11
N GLY A 181 -13.77 -2.34 11.38
CA GLY A 181 -15.05 -2.87 11.86
C GLY A 181 -15.28 -2.61 13.33
N GLY A 182 -16.44 -3.09 13.83
CA GLY A 182 -16.78 -2.92 15.24
C GLY A 182 -18.06 -3.66 15.63
N TRP A 183 -18.43 -3.57 16.92
CA TRP A 183 -19.61 -4.18 17.49
C TRP A 183 -20.66 -3.11 17.87
N ASP A 184 -21.87 -3.22 17.35
CA ASP A 184 -22.99 -2.32 17.57
C ASP A 184 -23.83 -2.61 18.85
N GLY A 185 -23.34 -3.50 19.69
CA GLY A 185 -24.06 -3.93 20.89
C GLY A 185 -25.17 -4.94 20.63
N ARG A 186 -25.16 -5.65 19.48
CA ARG A 186 -26.11 -6.72 19.15
C ARG A 186 -25.42 -8.08 19.09
N SER A 187 -26.22 -9.12 19.29
CA SER A 187 -25.83 -10.52 19.11
C SER A 187 -26.93 -11.25 18.33
N SER A 188 -26.75 -12.54 18.06
CA SER A 188 -27.78 -13.38 17.45
C SER A 188 -29.11 -13.41 18.23
N GLY A 189 -29.11 -13.06 19.50
CA GLY A 189 -30.29 -12.97 20.37
C GLY A 189 -30.93 -11.58 20.42
N GLY A 190 -30.48 -10.60 19.62
CA GLY A 190 -30.95 -9.23 19.60
C GLY A 190 -30.02 -8.26 20.32
N LYS A 191 -30.56 -7.16 20.89
CA LYS A 191 -29.75 -6.17 21.61
C LYS A 191 -29.17 -6.77 22.88
N ALA A 192 -27.85 -6.69 23.05
CA ALA A 192 -27.20 -7.06 24.30
C ALA A 192 -27.57 -6.07 25.41
N PRO A 193 -27.85 -6.49 26.66
CA PRO A 193 -28.21 -5.59 27.78
C PRO A 193 -27.05 -4.67 28.16
N ASP A 194 -27.32 -3.56 28.82
CA ASP A 194 -26.31 -2.70 29.41
C ASP A 194 -25.50 -3.45 30.45
N GLY A 195 -24.19 -3.17 30.49
CA GLY A 195 -23.29 -3.84 31.42
C GLY A 195 -21.89 -4.07 30.88
N ALA A 196 -21.15 -4.90 31.60
CA ALA A 196 -19.75 -5.25 31.31
C ALA A 196 -19.66 -6.47 30.39
N TYR A 197 -18.77 -6.37 29.41
CA TYR A 197 -18.42 -7.40 28.43
C TYR A 197 -16.92 -7.61 28.39
N TYR A 198 -16.48 -8.78 27.96
CA TYR A 198 -15.07 -9.12 27.83
C TYR A 198 -14.65 -9.02 26.39
N LEU A 199 -13.66 -8.17 26.13
CA LEU A 199 -12.99 -8.03 24.83
C LEU A 199 -11.74 -8.90 24.80
N ASN A 200 -11.54 -9.61 23.70
CA ASN A 200 -10.27 -10.24 23.35
C ASN A 200 -9.88 -9.82 21.93
N ILE A 201 -8.71 -9.17 21.79
CA ILE A 201 -8.12 -8.84 20.49
C ILE A 201 -6.79 -9.57 20.37
N GLU A 202 -6.62 -10.25 19.25
CA GLU A 202 -5.38 -10.81 18.76
C GLU A 202 -5.03 -10.09 17.46
N ALA A 203 -3.93 -9.34 17.44
CA ALA A 203 -3.51 -8.60 16.24
C ALA A 203 -1.99 -8.61 16.10
N LYS A 204 -1.52 -8.38 14.87
CA LYS A 204 -0.09 -8.27 14.56
C LYS A 204 0.16 -6.99 13.77
N GLY A 205 1.15 -6.23 14.22
CA GLY A 205 1.67 -5.06 13.55
C GLY A 205 2.71 -5.41 12.48
N ALA A 206 2.89 -4.51 11.53
CA ALA A 206 3.90 -4.61 10.48
C ALA A 206 5.33 -4.53 11.04
N ASP A 207 5.53 -3.91 12.20
CA ASP A 207 6.76 -3.88 12.99
C ASP A 207 7.05 -5.19 13.75
N GLY A 208 6.18 -6.19 13.59
CA GLY A 208 6.26 -7.49 14.29
C GLY A 208 5.63 -7.51 15.67
N LYS A 209 5.15 -6.37 16.19
CA LYS A 209 4.50 -6.26 17.48
C LYS A 209 3.23 -7.09 17.55
N GLN A 210 3.09 -7.87 18.64
CA GLN A 210 1.91 -8.66 18.93
C GLN A 210 1.00 -7.92 19.90
N TYR A 211 -0.27 -7.78 19.53
CA TYR A 211 -1.30 -7.19 20.37
C TYR A 211 -2.23 -8.30 20.90
N ASN A 212 -2.14 -8.56 22.20
CA ASN A 212 -3.00 -9.50 22.91
C ASN A 212 -3.79 -8.72 23.95
N ILE A 213 -4.86 -8.04 23.53
CA ILE A 213 -5.64 -7.15 24.39
C ILE A 213 -6.80 -7.95 24.99
N LYS A 214 -6.78 -8.11 26.31
CA LYS A 214 -7.89 -8.66 27.08
C LYS A 214 -8.38 -7.57 28.03
N LYS A 215 -9.64 -7.17 27.89
CA LYS A 215 -10.16 -5.99 28.57
C LYS A 215 -11.64 -6.13 28.87
N VAL A 216 -12.08 -5.55 29.99
CA VAL A 216 -13.49 -5.31 30.25
C VAL A 216 -13.91 -4.02 29.56
N ILE A 217 -15.01 -4.06 28.83
CA ILE A 217 -15.64 -2.91 28.19
C ILE A 217 -17.07 -2.73 28.70
N ASN A 218 -17.56 -1.49 28.73
CA ASN A 218 -18.90 -1.19 29.19
C ASN A 218 -19.80 -0.79 28.03
N LEU A 219 -20.99 -1.35 27.96
CA LEU A 219 -22.09 -0.97 27.08
C LEU A 219 -23.11 -0.19 27.88
N LEU A 220 -23.35 1.08 27.51
CA LEU A 220 -24.12 2.07 28.28
C LEU A 220 -25.14 2.81 27.39
N ARG A 221 -26.32 2.24 27.10
CA ARG A 221 -27.32 2.86 26.22
C ARG A 221 -28.04 4.06 26.83
N GLY A 222 -28.14 4.10 28.14
CA GLY A 222 -28.81 5.18 28.85
C GLY A 222 -27.97 6.44 29.03
N TYR A 223 -26.68 6.42 28.64
CA TYR A 223 -25.78 7.56 28.78
C TYR A 223 -25.88 8.48 27.56
N THR A 224 -26.09 9.77 27.81
CA THR A 224 -26.02 10.83 26.79
C THR A 224 -24.96 11.84 27.21
N ASP A 225 -24.20 12.42 26.26
CA ASP A 225 -23.16 13.41 26.54
C ASP A 225 -23.68 14.67 27.26
N LYS A 226 -24.99 14.84 27.31
CA LYS A 226 -25.64 15.92 28.08
C LYS A 226 -25.55 15.72 29.59
N ASP A 227 -25.31 14.49 30.06
CA ASP A 227 -25.19 14.17 31.48
C ASP A 227 -23.82 14.51 32.09
N SER A 228 -22.83 14.83 31.24
CA SER A 228 -21.47 15.21 31.65
C SER A 228 -21.26 16.72 31.84
N ALA A 229 -22.28 17.54 31.60
CA ALA A 229 -22.21 19.02 31.67
C ALA A 229 -22.85 19.65 32.95
N ASN A 230 -23.10 18.86 34.01
CA ASN A 230 -23.54 19.35 35.30
C ASN A 230 -22.53 19.10 36.41
#